data_fd511b6826c78a1e3a0df86a398141a0
#
_entry.id   fd511b6826c78a1e3a0df86a398141a0
#
_cell.length_a   1.000
_cell.length_b   1.000
_cell.length_c   1.000
_cell.angle_alpha   90.00
_cell.angle_beta   90.00
_cell.angle_gamma   90.00
#
_symmetry.space_group_name_H-M   'P 1'
#
loop_
_entity.id
_entity.type
_entity.pdbx_description
1 polymer ?
#
loop_
_entity_poly.entity_id
_entity_poly.type
_entity_poly.pdbx_seq_one_letter_code
_entity_poly.pdbx_strand_id
1 'polypeptide(L)'
;MAKHRARMAAAGAALLALGTAAVLWWPDAGPSPGAAPPGGEHAAGASAWQATAQASRDAQGGGSFFALRSAGAAAQSADPLLAPGLRDALEALLADAGDASDPAALKQRLAALVGAHFPAALSTRALALAERYVDYRVALGSLRAPQDLTDPGALRDALEARYKARQQFFDGAEYDALFAREDELDRYTLARLEIARDPQLSTEQREQALRAAENELPPERRAEREAATEHLAAAAQTAAFNARNVDDYTRHAARSAQYGEAAAHALAQLDREERQWQQRLDQYSQARAQGDGPALQQLRQQLFTAEEQQRVDAALALRSLGNATPGS
;
A
#
# COMPACT_ATOMS: atom_id res chain seq x y z
N MET A 1 6.27 -46.44 28.20
CA MET A 1 6.88 -46.37 26.85
C MET A 1 5.84 -45.90 25.87
N ALA A 2 5.74 -44.65 25.52
CA ALA A 2 5.01 -44.18 24.37
C ALA A 2 5.42 -42.73 24.07
N LYS A 3 5.87 -42.52 22.87
CA LYS A 3 6.41 -41.30 22.31
C LYS A 3 5.26 -40.36 21.97
N HIS A 4 5.20 -39.19 22.59
CA HIS A 4 4.45 -38.04 22.04
C HIS A 4 5.45 -37.01 21.53
N ARG A 5 5.61 -37.01 20.21
CA ARG A 5 6.33 -35.95 19.48
C ARG A 5 5.36 -34.83 19.15
N ALA A 6 5.76 -33.66 19.55
CA ALA A 6 5.12 -32.39 19.35
C ALA A 6 4.77 -32.10 17.86
N ARG A 7 3.54 -31.66 17.63
CA ARG A 7 3.14 -30.91 16.44
C ARG A 7 3.24 -29.44 16.81
N MET A 8 4.29 -28.78 16.39
CA MET A 8 4.33 -27.31 16.37
C MET A 8 3.53 -26.82 15.17
N ALA A 9 2.43 -26.18 15.45
CA ALA A 9 1.62 -25.45 14.50
C ALA A 9 2.30 -24.12 14.18
N ALA A 10 2.64 -23.92 12.92
CA ALA A 10 3.02 -22.62 12.39
C ALA A 10 1.74 -21.79 12.17
N ALA A 11 1.36 -21.02 13.17
CA ALA A 11 0.28 -20.03 13.09
C ALA A 11 0.87 -18.66 13.38
N GLY A 12 1.34 -17.94 12.38
CA GLY A 12 1.97 -16.67 12.66
C GLY A 12 2.31 -15.78 11.46
N ALA A 13 1.62 -15.85 10.32
CA ALA A 13 1.97 -15.01 9.18
C ALA A 13 0.77 -14.42 8.40
N ALA A 14 -0.43 -14.40 8.95
CA ALA A 14 -1.64 -14.03 8.19
C ALA A 14 -2.22 -12.63 8.48
N LEU A 15 -1.61 -11.78 9.33
CA LEU A 15 -2.27 -10.57 9.84
C LEU A 15 -1.78 -9.23 9.26
N LEU A 16 -0.84 -9.18 8.31
CA LEU A 16 -0.31 -7.91 7.81
C LEU A 16 -0.79 -7.49 6.40
N ALA A 17 -1.65 -8.27 5.73
CA ALA A 17 -2.11 -7.94 4.37
C ALA A 17 -3.47 -7.23 4.31
N LEU A 18 -4.14 -6.96 5.43
CA LEU A 18 -5.47 -6.32 5.46
C LEU A 18 -5.45 -4.79 5.52
N GLY A 19 -4.28 -4.17 5.67
CA GLY A 19 -4.15 -2.72 5.85
C GLY A 19 -4.41 -1.87 4.60
N THR A 20 -4.40 -2.44 3.40
CA THR A 20 -4.51 -1.66 2.16
C THR A 20 -5.91 -1.57 1.58
N ALA A 21 -6.84 -2.42 1.97
CA ALA A 21 -8.22 -2.37 1.49
C ALA A 21 -9.05 -1.23 2.12
N ALA A 22 -8.66 -0.76 3.30
CA ALA A 22 -9.37 0.31 4.00
C ALA A 22 -9.18 1.70 3.36
N VAL A 23 -8.06 1.91 2.63
CA VAL A 23 -7.75 3.20 1.99
C VAL A 23 -8.59 3.43 0.72
N LEU A 24 -9.04 2.36 0.06
CA LEU A 24 -9.82 2.46 -1.19
C LEU A 24 -11.33 2.63 -0.95
N TRP A 25 -11.82 2.40 0.26
CA TRP A 25 -13.24 2.53 0.58
C TRP A 25 -13.63 3.93 1.08
N TRP A 26 -12.68 4.68 1.67
CA TRP A 26 -13.01 5.99 2.24
C TRP A 26 -13.14 7.04 1.13
N PRO A 27 -14.31 7.65 0.90
CA PRO A 27 -14.36 8.92 0.19
C PRO A 27 -13.56 9.90 1.05
N ASP A 28 -12.60 10.61 0.47
CA ASP A 28 -11.74 11.57 1.16
C ASP A 28 -12.49 12.32 2.26
N ALA A 29 -12.43 11.81 3.47
CA ALA A 29 -12.68 12.60 4.64
C ALA A 29 -11.44 13.48 4.77
N GLY A 30 -11.53 14.69 4.21
CA GLY A 30 -10.54 15.74 4.43
C GLY A 30 -10.26 15.87 5.92
N PRO A 31 -9.07 16.28 6.31
CA PRO A 31 -8.70 16.39 7.72
C PRO A 31 -9.70 17.28 8.44
N SER A 32 -10.35 16.74 9.46
CA SER A 32 -11.19 17.52 10.36
C SER A 32 -10.39 18.69 10.90
N PRO A 33 -10.89 19.94 10.85
CA PRO A 33 -10.18 21.08 11.39
C PRO A 33 -10.28 21.02 12.91
N GLY A 34 -9.21 20.57 13.58
CA GLY A 34 -9.16 20.64 15.03
C GLY A 34 -8.28 19.60 15.72
N ALA A 35 -7.01 19.53 15.39
CA ALA A 35 -5.94 19.15 16.33
C ALA A 35 -4.59 19.40 15.66
N ALA A 36 -3.98 20.53 15.99
CA ALA A 36 -2.58 20.74 15.65
C ALA A 36 -1.71 19.81 16.50
N PRO A 37 -0.85 18.96 15.90
CA PRO A 37 0.18 18.28 16.67
C PRO A 37 1.30 19.27 16.99
N PRO A 38 1.95 19.16 18.16
CA PRO A 38 3.13 19.94 18.49
C PRO A 38 4.27 19.56 17.54
N GLY A 39 4.97 20.59 17.06
CA GLY A 39 6.09 20.44 16.14
C GLY A 39 7.18 19.51 16.68
N GLY A 40 7.66 18.65 15.81
CA GLY A 40 8.81 17.80 15.99
C GLY A 40 9.33 17.40 14.61
N GLU A 41 10.47 17.98 14.25
CA GLU A 41 11.21 17.69 13.02
C GLU A 41 11.59 16.22 12.95
N HIS A 42 11.01 15.47 12.00
CA HIS A 42 11.42 14.12 11.65
C HIS A 42 11.89 14.08 10.20
N ALA A 43 13.11 14.54 10.01
CA ALA A 43 13.82 14.42 8.74
C ALA A 43 15.01 13.48 8.92
N ALA A 44 14.87 12.21 8.53
CA ALA A 44 15.99 11.37 8.06
C ALA A 44 15.60 9.93 7.61
N GLY A 45 14.32 9.56 7.59
CA GLY A 45 13.90 8.27 7.00
C GLY A 45 13.06 8.42 5.73
N ALA A 46 12.76 9.65 5.35
CA ALA A 46 11.82 10.00 4.29
C ALA A 46 12.47 10.26 2.91
N SER A 47 13.81 10.27 2.81
CA SER A 47 14.48 10.82 1.63
C SER A 47 14.37 9.96 0.36
N ALA A 48 14.23 8.64 0.45
CA ALA A 48 14.07 7.80 -0.74
C ALA A 48 12.64 7.85 -1.30
N TRP A 49 11.63 7.92 -0.42
CA TRP A 49 10.23 8.04 -0.80
C TRP A 49 9.86 9.46 -1.25
N GLN A 50 10.48 10.47 -0.64
CA GLN A 50 10.32 11.87 -1.06
C GLN A 50 11.00 12.15 -2.39
N ALA A 51 12.13 11.51 -2.71
CA ALA A 51 12.79 11.63 -3.99
C ALA A 51 11.95 11.03 -5.13
N THR A 52 11.28 9.89 -4.92
CA THR A 52 10.35 9.32 -5.90
C THR A 52 9.07 10.14 -6.05
N ALA A 53 8.53 10.69 -4.97
CA ALA A 53 7.37 11.57 -5.00
C ALA A 53 7.73 12.95 -5.59
N GLN A 54 8.95 13.43 -5.39
CA GLN A 54 9.47 14.66 -5.99
C GLN A 54 9.75 14.47 -7.49
N ALA A 55 10.39 13.36 -7.88
CA ALA A 55 10.59 13.01 -9.29
C ALA A 55 9.27 12.85 -10.05
N SER A 56 8.22 12.39 -9.38
CA SER A 56 6.87 12.33 -9.95
C SER A 56 6.23 13.72 -10.09
N ARG A 57 6.54 14.67 -9.20
CA ARG A 57 6.07 16.07 -9.30
C ARG A 57 6.87 16.89 -10.31
N ASP A 58 8.18 16.66 -10.41
CA ASP A 58 9.05 17.34 -11.37
C ASP A 58 8.82 16.83 -12.79
N ALA A 59 8.35 15.57 -12.97
CA ALA A 59 7.84 15.04 -14.23
C ALA A 59 6.45 15.61 -14.62
N GLN A 60 5.73 16.25 -13.71
CA GLN A 60 4.46 16.95 -13.93
C GLN A 60 4.64 18.43 -14.32
N GLY A 61 5.87 18.88 -14.56
CA GLY A 61 6.17 20.18 -15.11
C GLY A 61 5.62 20.34 -16.52
N GLY A 62 4.40 20.86 -16.66
CA GLY A 62 3.93 21.62 -17.81
C GLY A 62 3.74 20.91 -19.16
N GLY A 63 3.60 19.60 -19.21
CA GLY A 63 3.25 18.88 -20.44
C GLY A 63 1.89 18.19 -20.28
N SER A 64 0.89 18.61 -21.07
CA SER A 64 -0.42 17.96 -21.13
C SER A 64 -0.26 16.44 -21.09
N PHE A 65 -0.88 15.77 -20.09
CA PHE A 65 -0.87 14.32 -19.87
C PHE A 65 -1.28 13.53 -21.16
N PHE A 66 -1.99 14.17 -22.05
CA PHE A 66 -2.37 13.64 -23.39
C PHE A 66 -1.29 13.80 -24.47
N ALA A 67 -0.31 14.69 -24.31
CA ALA A 67 0.71 14.94 -25.33
C ALA A 67 1.77 13.82 -25.40
N LEU A 68 1.94 13.02 -24.37
CA LEU A 68 2.94 11.94 -24.29
C LEU A 68 2.48 10.60 -24.91
N ARG A 69 1.26 10.50 -25.44
CA ARG A 69 0.70 9.25 -25.96
C ARG A 69 0.35 9.20 -27.43
N SER A 70 0.81 10.15 -28.23
CA SER A 70 0.65 10.10 -29.68
C SER A 70 1.58 9.10 -30.40
N ALA A 71 2.38 8.33 -29.67
CA ALA A 71 3.40 7.44 -30.24
C ALA A 71 3.08 5.93 -30.13
N GLY A 72 1.82 5.53 -30.05
CA GLY A 72 1.39 4.13 -30.05
C GLY A 72 0.36 3.86 -31.13
N ALA A 73 0.80 3.52 -32.34
CA ALA A 73 -0.03 3.24 -33.52
C ALA A 73 -0.77 1.89 -33.41
N ALA A 74 -1.77 1.75 -32.55
CA ALA A 74 -2.65 0.57 -32.53
C ALA A 74 -4.10 0.80 -32.07
N ALA A 75 -4.59 2.04 -31.99
CA ALA A 75 -5.97 2.28 -31.55
C ALA A 75 -6.64 3.40 -32.38
N GLN A 76 -6.75 3.20 -33.68
CA GLN A 76 -7.45 4.16 -34.55
C GLN A 76 -8.98 4.12 -34.43
N SER A 77 -9.54 3.43 -33.43
CA SER A 77 -10.99 3.35 -33.19
C SER A 77 -11.38 3.61 -31.73
N ALA A 78 -10.46 3.88 -30.82
CA ALA A 78 -10.79 4.14 -29.43
C ALA A 78 -11.11 5.63 -29.23
N ASP A 79 -12.18 5.92 -28.50
CA ASP A 79 -12.53 7.28 -28.09
C ASP A 79 -11.37 7.93 -27.30
N PRO A 80 -10.78 9.03 -27.79
CA PRO A 80 -9.61 9.61 -27.16
C PRO A 80 -9.89 10.17 -25.74
N LEU A 81 -11.16 10.44 -25.40
CA LEU A 81 -11.54 10.82 -24.05
C LEU A 81 -11.44 9.63 -23.08
N LEU A 82 -11.82 8.43 -23.54
CA LEU A 82 -11.86 7.21 -22.72
C LEU A 82 -10.51 6.48 -22.66
N ALA A 83 -9.42 7.22 -22.86
CA ALA A 83 -8.07 6.65 -22.80
C ALA A 83 -7.70 6.24 -21.34
N PRO A 84 -6.77 5.28 -21.19
CA PRO A 84 -6.22 4.94 -19.86
C PRO A 84 -5.72 6.20 -19.14
N GLY A 85 -6.05 6.33 -17.84
CA GLY A 85 -5.73 7.52 -17.05
C GLY A 85 -6.85 8.59 -17.03
N LEU A 86 -7.99 8.35 -17.67
CA LEU A 86 -9.14 9.26 -17.60
C LEU A 86 -9.54 9.56 -16.15
N ARG A 87 -9.60 8.54 -15.28
CA ARG A 87 -9.93 8.70 -13.89
C ARG A 87 -8.93 9.60 -13.18
N ASP A 88 -7.63 9.39 -13.40
CA ASP A 88 -6.57 10.19 -12.78
C ASP A 88 -6.67 11.66 -13.22
N ALA A 89 -7.01 11.89 -14.50
CA ALA A 89 -7.23 13.24 -15.03
C ALA A 89 -8.46 13.92 -14.40
N LEU A 90 -9.54 13.18 -14.16
CA LEU A 90 -10.74 13.71 -13.46
C LEU A 90 -10.46 13.98 -11.99
N GLU A 91 -9.74 13.11 -11.30
CA GLU A 91 -9.34 13.33 -9.90
C GLU A 91 -8.37 14.52 -9.78
N ALA A 92 -7.44 14.70 -10.71
CA ALA A 92 -6.57 15.87 -10.75
C ALA A 92 -7.37 17.16 -10.98
N LEU A 93 -8.33 17.14 -11.90
CA LEU A 93 -9.22 18.28 -12.15
C LEU A 93 -10.05 18.63 -10.90
N LEU A 94 -10.55 17.62 -10.19
CA LEU A 94 -11.28 17.82 -8.92
C LEU A 94 -10.38 18.36 -7.82
N ALA A 95 -9.15 17.88 -7.71
CA ALA A 95 -8.17 18.37 -6.75
C ALA A 95 -7.83 19.85 -6.99
N ASP A 96 -7.65 20.26 -8.24
CA ASP A 96 -7.39 21.65 -8.60
C ASP A 96 -8.60 22.56 -8.36
N ALA A 97 -9.83 22.02 -8.49
CA ALA A 97 -11.04 22.75 -8.15
C ALA A 97 -11.18 23.00 -6.63
N GLY A 98 -10.48 22.20 -5.82
CA GLY A 98 -10.45 22.32 -4.36
C GLY A 98 -11.81 22.09 -3.70
N ASP A 99 -11.84 22.33 -2.40
CA ASP A 99 -13.08 22.18 -1.61
C ASP A 99 -14.12 23.22 -2.03
N ALA A 100 -15.33 22.76 -2.26
CA ALA A 100 -16.48 23.61 -2.58
C ALA A 100 -17.59 23.41 -1.54
N SER A 101 -18.39 24.46 -1.32
CA SER A 101 -19.48 24.44 -0.34
C SER A 101 -20.59 23.44 -0.69
N ASP A 102 -20.73 23.18 -1.98
CA ASP A 102 -21.77 22.30 -2.53
C ASP A 102 -21.37 21.78 -3.93
N PRO A 103 -22.03 20.73 -4.44
CA PRO A 103 -21.71 20.14 -5.74
C PRO A 103 -21.88 21.10 -6.93
N ALA A 104 -22.82 22.08 -6.85
CA ALA A 104 -23.05 23.04 -7.93
C ALA A 104 -21.87 24.03 -8.03
N ALA A 105 -21.38 24.53 -6.90
CA ALA A 105 -20.19 25.37 -6.85
C ALA A 105 -18.95 24.64 -7.37
N LEU A 106 -18.80 23.34 -7.05
CA LEU A 106 -17.73 22.51 -7.58
C LEU A 106 -17.81 22.40 -9.11
N LYS A 107 -18.98 22.09 -9.68
CA LYS A 107 -19.19 22.00 -11.12
C LYS A 107 -18.85 23.30 -11.84
N GLN A 108 -19.19 24.47 -11.26
CA GLN A 108 -18.80 25.76 -11.84
C GLN A 108 -17.29 25.96 -11.90
N ARG A 109 -16.55 25.53 -10.89
CA ARG A 109 -15.08 25.58 -10.89
C ARG A 109 -14.50 24.63 -11.94
N LEU A 110 -15.05 23.42 -12.08
CA LEU A 110 -14.61 22.44 -13.09
C LEU A 110 -14.75 23.02 -14.50
N ALA A 111 -15.82 23.77 -14.78
CA ALA A 111 -16.01 24.42 -16.09
C ALA A 111 -14.88 25.43 -16.42
N ALA A 112 -14.33 26.11 -15.39
CA ALA A 112 -13.23 27.04 -15.59
C ALA A 112 -11.85 26.33 -15.77
N LEU A 113 -11.69 25.14 -15.20
CA LEU A 113 -10.42 24.44 -15.12
C LEU A 113 -10.25 23.33 -16.17
N VAL A 114 -11.35 22.82 -16.75
CA VAL A 114 -11.33 21.67 -17.66
C VAL A 114 -10.35 21.81 -18.82
N GLY A 115 -10.18 23.04 -19.35
CA GLY A 115 -9.26 23.35 -20.44
C GLY A 115 -7.77 23.21 -20.08
N ALA A 116 -7.43 23.21 -18.78
CA ALA A 116 -6.05 22.95 -18.33
C ALA A 116 -5.72 21.44 -18.33
N HIS A 117 -6.74 20.59 -18.14
CA HIS A 117 -6.58 19.14 -18.01
C HIS A 117 -6.89 18.36 -19.28
N PHE A 118 -7.75 18.92 -20.15
CA PHE A 118 -8.21 18.24 -21.36
C PHE A 118 -8.00 19.11 -22.61
N PRO A 119 -7.64 18.51 -23.76
CA PRO A 119 -7.56 19.21 -25.04
C PRO A 119 -8.88 19.89 -25.41
N ALA A 120 -8.82 21.05 -26.04
CA ALA A 120 -10.00 21.85 -26.41
C ALA A 120 -11.09 21.05 -27.16
N ALA A 121 -10.67 20.13 -28.03
CA ALA A 121 -11.60 19.26 -28.77
C ALA A 121 -12.39 18.28 -27.86
N LEU A 122 -11.89 17.98 -26.68
CA LEU A 122 -12.50 17.07 -25.72
C LEU A 122 -13.15 17.78 -24.53
N SER A 123 -12.86 19.06 -24.31
CA SER A 123 -13.20 19.80 -23.10
C SER A 123 -14.71 19.78 -22.77
N THR A 124 -15.58 19.93 -23.77
CA THR A 124 -17.05 19.89 -23.54
C THR A 124 -17.51 18.52 -23.04
N ARG A 125 -17.00 17.45 -23.64
CA ARG A 125 -17.35 16.08 -23.23
C ARG A 125 -16.72 15.73 -21.89
N ALA A 126 -15.46 16.15 -21.67
CA ALA A 126 -14.76 15.96 -20.41
C ALA A 126 -15.47 16.69 -19.27
N LEU A 127 -15.96 17.93 -19.50
CA LEU A 127 -16.75 18.64 -18.50
C LEU A 127 -18.06 17.91 -18.16
N ALA A 128 -18.82 17.48 -19.17
CA ALA A 128 -20.06 16.73 -18.94
C ALA A 128 -19.81 15.41 -18.19
N LEU A 129 -18.69 14.73 -18.44
CA LEU A 129 -18.28 13.54 -17.71
C LEU A 129 -17.85 13.89 -16.28
N ALA A 130 -17.08 14.97 -16.08
CA ALA A 130 -16.65 15.43 -14.76
C ALA A 130 -17.84 15.83 -13.87
N GLU A 131 -18.85 16.49 -14.43
CA GLU A 131 -20.08 16.83 -13.72
C GLU A 131 -20.84 15.60 -13.25
N ARG A 132 -20.96 14.58 -14.10
CA ARG A 132 -21.57 13.28 -13.71
C ARG A 132 -20.69 12.53 -12.69
N TYR A 133 -19.38 12.69 -12.78
CA TYR A 133 -18.46 12.11 -11.81
C TYR A 133 -18.63 12.76 -10.43
N VAL A 134 -18.89 14.07 -10.35
CA VAL A 134 -19.26 14.75 -9.10
C VAL A 134 -20.57 14.19 -8.54
N ASP A 135 -21.61 14.05 -9.38
CA ASP A 135 -22.90 13.47 -8.94
C ASP A 135 -22.73 12.04 -8.43
N TYR A 136 -21.91 11.23 -9.11
CA TYR A 136 -21.55 9.90 -8.66
C TYR A 136 -20.84 9.94 -7.28
N ARG A 137 -19.89 10.83 -7.06
CA ARG A 137 -19.20 10.97 -5.76
C ARG A 137 -20.17 11.33 -4.64
N VAL A 138 -21.14 12.19 -4.92
CA VAL A 138 -22.23 12.51 -3.97
C VAL A 138 -23.06 11.27 -3.65
N ALA A 139 -23.48 10.53 -4.67
CA ALA A 139 -24.23 9.28 -4.51
C ALA A 139 -23.42 8.22 -3.74
N LEU A 140 -22.13 8.12 -4.02
CA LEU A 140 -21.20 7.21 -3.31
C LEU A 140 -21.15 7.52 -1.82
N GLY A 141 -21.13 8.80 -1.45
CA GLY A 141 -21.15 9.25 -0.04
C GLY A 141 -22.43 8.85 0.72
N SER A 142 -23.53 8.52 0.01
CA SER A 142 -24.77 8.03 0.61
C SER A 142 -24.80 6.51 0.82
N LEU A 143 -23.86 5.76 0.24
CA LEU A 143 -23.77 4.32 0.44
C LEU A 143 -23.30 4.00 1.85
N ARG A 144 -23.88 2.95 2.43
CA ARG A 144 -23.44 2.47 3.73
C ARG A 144 -22.11 1.74 3.60
N ALA A 145 -21.11 2.19 4.32
CA ALA A 145 -19.84 1.47 4.43
C ALA A 145 -20.05 0.12 5.14
N PRO A 146 -19.34 -0.94 4.74
CA PRO A 146 -19.36 -2.21 5.46
C PRO A 146 -18.85 -2.02 6.89
N GLN A 147 -19.55 -2.59 7.87
CA GLN A 147 -19.16 -2.50 9.27
C GLN A 147 -17.96 -3.39 9.60
N ASP A 148 -17.84 -4.51 8.88
CA ASP A 148 -16.73 -5.45 9.00
C ASP A 148 -16.11 -5.70 7.62
N LEU A 149 -14.92 -5.14 7.39
CA LEU A 149 -14.15 -5.34 6.16
C LEU A 149 -13.54 -6.74 6.06
N THR A 150 -13.59 -7.52 7.13
CA THR A 150 -13.12 -8.91 7.15
C THR A 150 -14.22 -9.92 6.90
N ASP A 151 -15.48 -9.48 6.76
CA ASP A 151 -16.60 -10.30 6.34
C ASP A 151 -16.76 -10.28 4.81
N PRO A 152 -16.55 -11.39 4.10
CA PRO A 152 -16.70 -11.45 2.64
C PRO A 152 -18.12 -11.10 2.17
N GLY A 153 -19.14 -11.42 2.96
CA GLY A 153 -20.53 -11.08 2.64
C GLY A 153 -20.76 -9.58 2.64
N ALA A 154 -20.35 -8.91 3.73
CA ALA A 154 -20.46 -7.46 3.85
C ALA A 154 -19.66 -6.72 2.78
N LEU A 155 -18.46 -7.22 2.44
CA LEU A 155 -17.65 -6.65 1.36
C LEU A 155 -18.33 -6.83 0.00
N ARG A 156 -18.87 -8.02 -0.31
CA ARG A 156 -19.59 -8.29 -1.57
C ARG A 156 -20.77 -7.35 -1.73
N ASP A 157 -21.62 -7.21 -0.70
CA ASP A 157 -22.77 -6.33 -0.74
C ASP A 157 -22.40 -4.87 -0.99
N ALA A 158 -21.32 -4.43 -0.37
CA ALA A 158 -20.79 -3.08 -0.54
C ALA A 158 -20.22 -2.83 -1.96
N LEU A 159 -19.48 -3.80 -2.52
CA LEU A 159 -18.99 -3.75 -3.90
C LEU A 159 -20.16 -3.74 -4.91
N GLU A 160 -21.19 -4.55 -4.68
CA GLU A 160 -22.38 -4.58 -5.52
C GLU A 160 -23.16 -3.26 -5.47
N ALA A 161 -23.33 -2.66 -4.29
CA ALA A 161 -23.95 -1.34 -4.14
C ALA A 161 -23.18 -0.26 -4.91
N ARG A 162 -21.85 -0.27 -4.83
CA ARG A 162 -20.98 0.63 -5.57
C ARG A 162 -21.07 0.42 -7.08
N TYR A 163 -21.07 -0.81 -7.53
CA TYR A 163 -21.27 -1.17 -8.93
C TYR A 163 -22.59 -0.63 -9.48
N LYS A 164 -23.70 -0.86 -8.75
CA LYS A 164 -25.04 -0.34 -9.12
C LYS A 164 -25.07 1.19 -9.18
N ALA A 165 -24.40 1.88 -8.26
CA ALA A 165 -24.28 3.32 -8.28
C ALA A 165 -23.52 3.80 -9.53
N ARG A 166 -22.39 3.17 -9.88
CA ARG A 166 -21.61 3.49 -11.10
C ARG A 166 -22.45 3.37 -12.37
N GLN A 167 -23.23 2.34 -12.50
CA GLN A 167 -24.09 2.10 -13.67
C GLN A 167 -25.22 3.14 -13.85
N GLN A 168 -25.57 3.90 -12.81
CA GLN A 168 -26.54 4.99 -12.93
C GLN A 168 -25.99 6.23 -13.62
N PHE A 169 -24.68 6.43 -13.57
CA PHE A 169 -24.03 7.64 -14.05
C PHE A 169 -23.21 7.45 -15.32
N PHE A 170 -22.75 6.22 -15.62
CA PHE A 170 -21.81 5.95 -16.70
C PHE A 170 -22.31 4.84 -17.60
N ASP A 171 -22.13 5.02 -18.91
CA ASP A 171 -22.34 3.95 -19.87
C ASP A 171 -21.22 2.88 -19.79
N GLY A 172 -21.35 1.79 -20.56
CA GLY A 172 -20.39 0.68 -20.49
C GLY A 172 -18.97 1.08 -20.81
N ALA A 173 -18.76 1.92 -21.84
CA ALA A 173 -17.42 2.34 -22.25
C ALA A 173 -16.79 3.33 -21.25
N GLU A 174 -17.59 4.25 -20.74
CA GLU A 174 -17.17 5.18 -19.67
C GLU A 174 -16.88 4.44 -18.37
N TYR A 175 -17.73 3.44 -18.04
CA TYR A 175 -17.52 2.58 -16.89
C TYR A 175 -16.17 1.85 -16.96
N ASP A 176 -15.88 1.21 -18.07
CA ASP A 176 -14.63 0.48 -18.28
C ASP A 176 -13.42 1.40 -18.19
N ALA A 177 -13.48 2.58 -18.82
CA ALA A 177 -12.40 3.56 -18.77
C ALA A 177 -12.12 4.11 -17.37
N LEU A 178 -13.15 4.23 -16.53
CA LEU A 178 -13.05 4.81 -15.18
C LEU A 178 -12.75 3.77 -14.10
N PHE A 179 -13.32 2.56 -14.21
CA PHE A 179 -13.41 1.65 -13.07
C PHE A 179 -12.91 0.23 -13.30
N ALA A 180 -12.69 -0.21 -14.56
CA ALA A 180 -12.26 -1.60 -14.81
C ALA A 180 -11.04 -2.00 -13.98
N ARG A 181 -10.05 -1.10 -13.88
CA ARG A 181 -8.83 -1.33 -13.08
C ARG A 181 -9.11 -1.51 -11.59
N GLU A 182 -10.07 -0.79 -11.04
CA GLU A 182 -10.46 -0.91 -9.63
C GLU A 182 -11.25 -2.20 -9.40
N ASP A 183 -12.18 -2.51 -10.30
CA ASP A 183 -13.00 -3.73 -10.21
C ASP A 183 -12.17 -5.02 -10.26
N GLU A 184 -11.05 -5.01 -10.99
CA GLU A 184 -10.10 -6.14 -10.99
C GLU A 184 -9.51 -6.38 -9.59
N LEU A 185 -9.09 -5.30 -8.93
CA LEU A 185 -8.54 -5.37 -7.57
C LEU A 185 -9.61 -5.70 -6.54
N ASP A 186 -10.81 -5.17 -6.69
CA ASP A 186 -11.94 -5.46 -5.81
C ASP A 186 -12.32 -6.95 -5.86
N ARG A 187 -12.45 -7.50 -7.07
CA ARG A 187 -12.72 -8.92 -7.27
C ARG A 187 -11.64 -9.81 -6.67
N TYR A 188 -10.38 -9.45 -6.91
CA TYR A 188 -9.24 -10.16 -6.33
C TYR A 188 -9.24 -10.09 -4.79
N THR A 189 -9.52 -8.92 -4.22
CA THR A 189 -9.56 -8.72 -2.77
C THR A 189 -10.68 -9.54 -2.14
N LEU A 190 -11.88 -9.53 -2.74
CA LEU A 190 -13.01 -10.34 -2.30
C LEU A 190 -12.68 -11.83 -2.37
N ALA A 191 -12.15 -12.31 -3.50
CA ALA A 191 -11.78 -13.71 -3.68
C ALA A 191 -10.75 -14.17 -2.62
N ARG A 192 -9.73 -13.35 -2.34
CA ARG A 192 -8.77 -13.65 -1.28
C ARG A 192 -9.40 -13.74 0.10
N LEU A 193 -10.32 -12.84 0.41
CA LEU A 193 -11.03 -12.84 1.69
C LEU A 193 -11.92 -14.09 1.84
N GLU A 194 -12.64 -14.46 0.78
CA GLU A 194 -13.43 -15.67 0.72
C GLU A 194 -12.58 -16.93 0.94
N ILE A 195 -11.46 -17.05 0.21
CA ILE A 195 -10.53 -18.16 0.36
C ILE A 195 -9.95 -18.22 1.78
N ALA A 196 -9.60 -17.08 2.37
CA ALA A 196 -9.04 -17.02 3.72
C ALA A 196 -10.05 -17.45 4.78
N ARG A 197 -11.33 -17.17 4.57
CA ARG A 197 -12.42 -17.46 5.51
C ARG A 197 -13.10 -18.81 5.27
N ASP A 198 -12.81 -19.50 4.19
CA ASP A 198 -13.41 -20.81 3.90
C ASP A 198 -12.84 -21.89 4.85
N PRO A 199 -13.66 -22.45 5.76
CA PRO A 199 -13.23 -23.48 6.67
C PRO A 199 -13.09 -24.86 6.02
N GLN A 200 -13.59 -25.04 4.80
CA GLN A 200 -13.54 -26.32 4.09
C GLN A 200 -12.23 -26.53 3.35
N LEU A 201 -11.44 -25.49 3.12
CA LEU A 201 -10.19 -25.58 2.40
C LEU A 201 -9.05 -26.07 3.32
N SER A 202 -8.36 -27.13 2.89
CA SER A 202 -7.07 -27.48 3.47
C SER A 202 -6.03 -26.39 3.22
N THR A 203 -4.89 -26.43 3.92
CA THR A 203 -3.79 -25.47 3.71
C THR A 203 -3.31 -25.47 2.25
N GLU A 204 -3.13 -26.66 1.67
CA GLU A 204 -2.68 -26.82 0.27
C GLU A 204 -3.73 -26.31 -0.72
N GLN A 205 -5.02 -26.61 -0.50
CA GLN A 205 -6.10 -26.12 -1.33
C GLN A 205 -6.22 -24.59 -1.25
N ARG A 206 -6.05 -24.02 -0.06
CA ARG A 206 -6.05 -22.56 0.13
C ARG A 206 -4.91 -21.90 -0.62
N GLU A 207 -3.69 -22.43 -0.56
CA GLU A 207 -2.56 -21.93 -1.32
C GLU A 207 -2.78 -22.03 -2.83
N GLN A 208 -3.38 -23.12 -3.31
CA GLN A 208 -3.70 -23.28 -4.73
C GLN A 208 -4.77 -22.27 -5.17
N ALA A 209 -5.81 -22.08 -4.38
CA ALA A 209 -6.87 -21.10 -4.65
C ALA A 209 -6.35 -19.65 -4.67
N LEU A 210 -5.44 -19.31 -3.74
CA LEU A 210 -4.78 -17.99 -3.74
C LEU A 210 -3.92 -17.78 -4.98
N ARG A 211 -3.16 -18.80 -5.42
CA ARG A 211 -2.40 -18.72 -6.68
C ARG A 211 -3.31 -18.61 -7.91
N ALA A 212 -4.44 -19.32 -7.91
CA ALA A 212 -5.42 -19.21 -9.00
C ALA A 212 -6.00 -17.80 -9.07
N ALA A 213 -6.44 -17.23 -7.93
CA ALA A 213 -6.95 -15.85 -7.88
C ALA A 213 -5.90 -14.80 -8.32
N GLU A 214 -4.62 -14.99 -7.96
CA GLU A 214 -3.52 -14.13 -8.45
C GLU A 214 -3.37 -14.22 -9.97
N ASN A 215 -3.49 -15.42 -10.55
CA ASN A 215 -3.35 -15.65 -11.99
C ASN A 215 -4.52 -15.07 -12.80
N GLU A 216 -5.68 -14.82 -12.19
CA GLU A 216 -6.80 -14.14 -12.84
C GLU A 216 -6.57 -12.63 -13.02
N LEU A 217 -5.64 -12.05 -12.26
CA LEU A 217 -5.24 -10.66 -12.48
C LEU A 217 -4.52 -10.49 -13.81
N PRO A 218 -4.76 -9.35 -14.54
CA PRO A 218 -3.96 -9.00 -15.70
C PRO A 218 -2.46 -8.99 -15.40
N PRO A 219 -1.59 -9.33 -16.37
CA PRO A 219 -0.14 -9.40 -16.16
C PRO A 219 0.45 -8.10 -15.56
N GLU A 220 -0.02 -6.94 -16.04
CA GLU A 220 0.42 -5.64 -15.56
C GLU A 220 0.08 -5.45 -14.08
N ARG A 221 -1.10 -5.91 -13.66
CA ARG A 221 -1.54 -5.84 -12.28
C ARG A 221 -0.75 -6.74 -11.36
N ARG A 222 -0.42 -7.94 -11.84
CA ARG A 222 0.46 -8.86 -11.11
C ARG A 222 1.83 -8.23 -10.90
N ALA A 223 2.42 -7.66 -11.98
CA ALA A 223 3.72 -6.99 -11.91
C ALA A 223 3.70 -5.77 -10.96
N GLU A 224 2.66 -4.93 -11.02
CA GLU A 224 2.49 -3.79 -10.09
C GLU A 224 2.42 -4.26 -8.63
N ARG A 225 1.66 -5.32 -8.35
CA ARG A 225 1.54 -5.90 -7.01
C ARG A 225 2.84 -6.53 -6.53
N GLU A 226 3.52 -7.27 -7.40
CA GLU A 226 4.82 -7.88 -7.11
C GLU A 226 5.83 -6.79 -6.74
N ALA A 227 5.95 -5.74 -7.55
CA ALA A 227 6.81 -4.60 -7.26
C ALA A 227 6.42 -3.89 -5.94
N ALA A 228 5.13 -3.70 -5.68
CA ALA A 228 4.66 -3.08 -4.45
C ALA A 228 4.91 -3.92 -3.19
N THR A 229 5.00 -5.24 -3.31
CA THR A 229 5.17 -6.19 -2.20
C THR A 229 6.56 -6.82 -2.14
N GLU A 230 7.46 -6.49 -3.05
CA GLU A 230 8.82 -7.05 -3.13
C GLU A 230 9.59 -6.86 -1.81
N HIS A 231 9.44 -5.71 -1.18
CA HIS A 231 10.07 -5.45 0.12
C HIS A 231 9.56 -6.39 1.24
N LEU A 232 8.28 -6.79 1.19
CA LEU A 232 7.73 -7.76 2.14
C LEU A 232 8.28 -9.17 1.88
N ALA A 233 8.44 -9.54 0.60
CA ALA A 233 9.07 -10.81 0.23
C ALA A 233 10.53 -10.86 0.68
N ALA A 234 11.28 -9.77 0.51
CA ALA A 234 12.66 -9.67 0.98
C ALA A 234 12.76 -9.73 2.53
N ALA A 235 11.83 -9.10 3.24
CA ALA A 235 11.75 -9.17 4.69
C ALA A 235 11.41 -10.59 5.18
N ALA A 236 10.44 -11.26 4.55
CA ALA A 236 10.08 -12.64 4.85
C ALA A 236 11.24 -13.62 4.57
N GLN A 237 11.95 -13.41 3.46
CA GLN A 237 13.16 -14.19 3.13
C GLN A 237 14.25 -13.99 4.19
N THR A 238 14.48 -12.76 4.63
CA THR A 238 15.43 -12.45 5.70
C THR A 238 15.05 -13.14 7.02
N ALA A 239 13.77 -13.11 7.41
CA ALA A 239 13.29 -13.81 8.60
C ALA A 239 13.48 -15.34 8.48
N ALA A 240 13.21 -15.92 7.30
CA ALA A 240 13.42 -17.34 7.04
C ALA A 240 14.91 -17.73 7.07
N PHE A 241 15.81 -16.89 6.59
CA PHE A 241 17.24 -17.08 6.71
C PHE A 241 17.71 -17.01 8.16
N ASN A 242 17.21 -16.06 8.93
CA ASN A 242 17.52 -15.93 10.36
C ASN A 242 17.07 -17.17 11.15
N ALA A 243 15.84 -17.63 10.92
CA ALA A 243 15.29 -18.82 11.59
C ALA A 243 16.10 -20.11 11.31
N ARG A 244 16.75 -20.19 10.14
CA ARG A 244 17.56 -21.34 9.72
C ARG A 244 19.05 -21.15 9.93
N ASN A 245 19.49 -20.00 10.45
CA ASN A 245 20.89 -19.61 10.60
C ASN A 245 21.70 -19.75 9.30
N VAL A 246 21.10 -19.33 8.18
CA VAL A 246 21.76 -19.37 6.86
C VAL A 246 22.93 -18.40 6.86
N ASP A 247 24.08 -18.85 6.32
CA ASP A 247 25.30 -18.03 6.23
C ASP A 247 25.19 -16.89 5.20
N ASP A 248 26.05 -15.89 5.32
CA ASP A 248 26.02 -14.69 4.50
C ASP A 248 26.24 -14.94 3.02
N TYR A 249 27.09 -15.92 2.66
CA TYR A 249 27.35 -16.30 1.27
C TYR A 249 26.10 -16.89 0.60
N THR A 250 25.46 -17.83 1.27
CA THR A 250 24.23 -18.47 0.79
C THR A 250 23.09 -17.45 0.69
N ARG A 251 22.95 -16.53 1.66
CA ARG A 251 21.97 -15.43 1.60
C ARG A 251 22.22 -14.54 0.39
N HIS A 252 23.48 -14.15 0.18
CA HIS A 252 23.84 -13.28 -0.94
C HIS A 252 23.54 -13.96 -2.28
N ALA A 253 23.95 -15.22 -2.46
CA ALA A 253 23.70 -15.97 -3.68
C ALA A 253 22.19 -16.09 -4.00
N ALA A 254 21.37 -16.42 -2.99
CA ALA A 254 19.92 -16.52 -3.16
C ALA A 254 19.27 -15.17 -3.52
N ARG A 255 19.71 -14.07 -2.88
CA ARG A 255 19.21 -12.71 -3.15
C ARG A 255 19.67 -12.20 -4.51
N SER A 256 20.91 -12.48 -4.90
CA SER A 256 21.45 -12.11 -6.21
C SER A 256 20.66 -12.78 -7.34
N ALA A 257 20.32 -14.06 -7.17
CA ALA A 257 19.50 -14.79 -8.14
C ALA A 257 18.06 -14.25 -8.23
N GLN A 258 17.50 -13.76 -7.13
CA GLN A 258 16.10 -13.32 -7.07
C GLN A 258 15.91 -11.83 -7.37
N TYR A 259 16.77 -10.96 -6.85
CA TYR A 259 16.61 -9.50 -6.87
C TYR A 259 17.73 -8.78 -7.63
N GLY A 260 18.72 -9.53 -8.11
CA GLY A 260 19.92 -8.98 -8.73
C GLY A 260 21.01 -8.58 -7.73
N GLU A 261 22.22 -8.37 -8.26
CA GLU A 261 23.44 -8.17 -7.47
C GLU A 261 23.39 -6.90 -6.60
N ALA A 262 22.89 -5.79 -7.16
CA ALA A 262 22.80 -4.51 -6.42
C ALA A 262 21.87 -4.62 -5.20
N ALA A 263 20.71 -5.24 -5.36
CA ALA A 263 19.78 -5.47 -4.26
C ALA A 263 20.34 -6.45 -3.23
N ALA A 264 21.03 -7.52 -3.67
CA ALA A 264 21.69 -8.46 -2.77
C ALA A 264 22.75 -7.78 -1.88
N HIS A 265 23.55 -6.87 -2.45
CA HIS A 265 24.51 -6.06 -1.70
C HIS A 265 23.83 -5.15 -0.69
N ALA A 266 22.78 -4.44 -1.07
CA ALA A 266 22.02 -3.56 -0.17
C ALA A 266 21.40 -4.34 0.99
N LEU A 267 20.75 -5.48 0.70
CA LEU A 267 20.19 -6.36 1.73
C LEU A 267 21.26 -6.96 2.67
N ALA A 268 22.42 -7.31 2.13
CA ALA A 268 23.55 -7.77 2.96
C ALA A 268 24.10 -6.67 3.88
N GLN A 269 24.05 -5.41 3.44
CA GLN A 269 24.39 -4.27 4.28
C GLN A 269 23.38 -4.08 5.40
N LEU A 270 22.08 -4.12 5.09
CA LEU A 270 21.01 -4.06 6.10
C LEU A 270 21.13 -5.18 7.14
N ASP A 271 21.44 -6.41 6.71
CA ASP A 271 21.67 -7.53 7.63
C ASP A 271 22.84 -7.26 8.60
N ARG A 272 23.93 -6.61 8.12
CA ARG A 272 25.06 -6.24 8.98
C ARG A 272 24.70 -5.14 9.98
N GLU A 273 24.00 -4.11 9.52
CA GLU A 273 23.53 -2.99 10.35
C GLU A 273 22.58 -3.49 11.45
N GLU A 274 21.64 -4.36 11.09
CA GLU A 274 20.71 -4.97 12.03
C GLU A 274 21.44 -5.82 13.07
N ARG A 275 22.39 -6.67 12.66
CA ARG A 275 23.19 -7.46 13.61
C ARG A 275 23.99 -6.58 14.58
N GLN A 276 24.59 -5.49 14.07
CA GLN A 276 25.32 -4.55 14.92
C GLN A 276 24.38 -3.82 15.89
N TRP A 277 23.20 -3.42 15.43
CA TRP A 277 22.19 -2.81 16.27
C TRP A 277 21.75 -3.79 17.40
N GLN A 278 21.48 -5.02 17.06
CA GLN A 278 21.08 -6.05 18.02
C GLN A 278 22.18 -6.31 19.06
N GLN A 279 23.46 -6.40 18.64
CA GLN A 279 24.59 -6.56 19.55
C GLN A 279 24.74 -5.39 20.52
N ARG A 280 24.58 -4.16 20.04
CA ARG A 280 24.61 -2.94 20.89
C ARG A 280 23.43 -2.91 21.87
N LEU A 281 22.25 -3.31 21.46
CA LEU A 281 21.10 -3.44 22.34
C LEU A 281 21.31 -4.51 23.41
N ASP A 282 21.91 -5.65 23.07
CA ASP A 282 22.24 -6.71 24.03
C ASP A 282 23.23 -6.22 25.09
N GLN A 283 24.30 -5.56 24.63
CA GLN A 283 25.31 -4.98 25.52
C GLN A 283 24.69 -3.95 26.49
N TYR A 284 23.83 -3.06 25.96
CA TYR A 284 23.15 -2.06 26.77
C TYR A 284 22.15 -2.67 27.74
N SER A 285 21.36 -3.67 27.31
CA SER A 285 20.39 -4.34 28.15
C SER A 285 21.04 -5.11 29.30
N GLN A 286 22.20 -5.74 29.05
CA GLN A 286 22.98 -6.43 30.09
C GLN A 286 23.53 -5.42 31.12
N ALA A 287 24.05 -4.28 30.68
CA ALA A 287 24.50 -3.24 31.58
C ALA A 287 23.36 -2.64 32.43
N ARG A 288 22.20 -2.43 31.80
CA ARG A 288 20.99 -1.93 32.48
C ARG A 288 20.49 -2.91 33.57
N ALA A 289 20.60 -4.21 33.34
CA ALA A 289 20.23 -5.21 34.33
C ALA A 289 21.16 -5.20 35.60
N GLN A 290 22.36 -4.60 35.49
CA GLN A 290 23.32 -4.48 36.58
C GLN A 290 23.12 -3.21 37.41
N GLY A 291 22.34 -2.24 36.92
CA GLY A 291 21.99 -1.02 37.65
C GLY A 291 21.79 0.19 36.72
N ASP A 292 21.15 1.22 37.28
CA ASP A 292 20.98 2.52 36.63
C ASP A 292 21.96 3.53 37.27
N GLY A 293 22.70 4.27 36.43
CA GLY A 293 23.61 5.26 36.94
C GLY A 293 24.33 6.04 35.85
N PRO A 294 25.22 6.98 36.22
CA PRO A 294 25.95 7.78 35.21
C PRO A 294 26.73 6.94 34.20
N ALA A 295 27.23 5.77 34.62
CA ALA A 295 27.94 4.84 33.74
C ALA A 295 27.04 4.28 32.64
N LEU A 296 25.77 3.98 32.94
CA LEU A 296 24.81 3.51 31.96
C LEU A 296 24.47 4.59 30.94
N GLN A 297 24.37 5.85 31.37
CA GLN A 297 24.15 6.99 30.47
C GLN A 297 25.35 7.21 29.53
N GLN A 298 26.56 7.10 30.04
CA GLN A 298 27.77 7.14 29.22
C GLN A 298 27.80 6.01 28.19
N LEU A 299 27.48 4.79 28.60
CA LEU A 299 27.41 3.64 27.70
C LEU A 299 26.36 3.85 26.59
N ARG A 300 25.18 4.40 26.93
CA ARG A 300 24.16 4.74 25.95
C ARG A 300 24.69 5.72 24.89
N GLN A 301 25.41 6.75 25.31
CA GLN A 301 26.02 7.74 24.39
C GLN A 301 27.14 7.14 23.52
N GLN A 302 27.88 6.16 24.06
CA GLN A 302 28.94 5.47 23.32
C GLN A 302 28.40 4.48 22.27
N LEU A 303 27.33 3.77 22.63
CA LEU A 303 26.77 2.72 21.77
C LEU A 303 25.83 3.23 20.70
N PHE A 304 25.15 4.35 20.94
CA PHE A 304 24.06 4.80 20.09
C PHE A 304 24.22 6.25 19.67
N THR A 305 23.94 6.53 18.39
CA THR A 305 23.81 7.90 17.90
C THR A 305 22.67 8.64 18.60
N ALA A 306 22.61 9.96 18.48
CA ALA A 306 21.52 10.77 19.07
C ALA A 306 20.13 10.33 18.59
N GLU A 307 19.99 9.96 17.33
CA GLU A 307 18.76 9.45 16.74
C GLU A 307 18.43 8.05 17.26
N GLU A 308 19.42 7.17 17.32
CA GLU A 308 19.22 5.80 17.84
C GLU A 308 18.81 5.81 19.31
N GLN A 309 19.35 6.72 20.12
CA GLN A 309 19.01 6.84 21.54
C GLN A 309 17.51 7.05 21.79
N GLN A 310 16.81 7.73 20.87
CA GLN A 310 15.36 7.91 20.97
C GLN A 310 14.57 6.60 20.82
N ARG A 311 15.13 5.59 20.16
CA ARG A 311 14.49 4.32 19.83
C ARG A 311 14.89 3.18 20.78
N VAL A 312 15.97 3.31 21.55
CA VAL A 312 16.52 2.24 22.38
C VAL A 312 15.50 1.68 23.37
N ASP A 313 14.80 2.55 24.09
CA ASP A 313 13.84 2.11 25.10
C ASP A 313 12.62 1.41 24.49
N ALA A 314 12.13 1.92 23.37
CA ALA A 314 11.05 1.28 22.59
C ALA A 314 11.48 -0.09 22.04
N ALA A 315 12.71 -0.19 21.52
CA ALA A 315 13.26 -1.45 21.02
C ALA A 315 13.39 -2.50 22.13
N LEU A 316 13.86 -2.10 23.31
CA LEU A 316 13.94 -3.00 24.46
C LEU A 316 12.56 -3.42 24.96
N ALA A 317 11.58 -2.51 24.99
CA ALA A 317 10.21 -2.84 25.36
C ALA A 317 9.58 -3.86 24.41
N LEU A 318 9.76 -3.67 23.10
CA LEU A 318 9.28 -4.63 22.08
C LEU A 318 9.91 -6.02 22.24
N ARG A 319 11.20 -6.09 22.54
CA ARG A 319 11.89 -7.36 22.82
C ARG A 319 11.31 -8.07 24.07
N SER A 320 11.02 -7.30 25.12
CA SER A 320 10.43 -7.88 26.33
C SER A 320 9.03 -8.45 26.09
N LEU A 321 8.23 -7.79 25.26
CA LEU A 321 6.92 -8.29 24.83
C LEU A 321 7.04 -9.57 23.99
N GLY A 322 7.98 -9.62 23.05
CA GLY A 322 8.24 -10.81 22.22
C GLY A 322 8.69 -12.03 23.05
N ASN A 323 9.43 -11.79 24.12
CA ASN A 323 9.89 -12.86 25.03
C ASN A 323 8.82 -13.26 26.06
N ALA A 324 7.82 -12.40 26.31
CA ALA A 324 6.75 -12.65 27.29
C ALA A 324 5.56 -13.44 26.71
N THR A 325 5.56 -13.74 25.41
CA THR A 325 4.55 -14.60 24.76
C THR A 325 5.12 -16.03 24.61
N PRO A 326 5.13 -16.87 25.66
CA PRO A 326 5.33 -18.30 25.49
C PRO A 326 4.03 -18.86 24.92
N GLY A 327 4.12 -19.63 23.86
CA GLY A 327 3.00 -20.17 23.10
C GLY A 327 1.81 -20.63 23.95
N SER A 328 0.66 -20.09 23.61
CA SER A 328 -0.64 -20.62 23.96
C SER A 328 -1.10 -21.55 22.85
#